data_eae0a693b43855db9c1229684535cecb
#
_entry.id   eae0a693b43855db9c1229684535cecb
#
_cell.length_a   1.000
_cell.length_b   1.000
_cell.length_c   1.000
_cell.angle_alpha   90.00
_cell.angle_beta   90.00
_cell.angle_gamma   90.00
#
_symmetry.space_group_name_H-M   'P 1'
#
loop_
_entity.id
_entity.type
_entity.pdbx_description
1 polymer ?
#
loop_
_entity_poly.entity_id
_entity_poly.type
_entity_poly.pdbx_seq_one_letter_code
_entity_poly.pdbx_strand_id
1 'polypeptide(L)'
;MESKRKVLQKLFLSTLYLSAFTFGGGYVIVTLMKKKFVDEYHWIEENEMLDLVAIAQSSPGPIAVNGAIVVGYKLAGMIGVLVSIIGTIIPPFLIISVISVCYQAFRDNFFVSQMLEGMQAGVGAVIASVTYEMGAGVVKEKDKLSLAILVGAFAAACFFGINVIYIVLVCGAIGALRTVLAKRRDAK
;
A
#
# COMPACT_ATOMS: atom_id res chain seq x y z
N MET A 1 -7.04 7.87 30.82
CA MET A 1 -6.08 8.01 29.69
C MET A 1 -4.94 7.02 29.90
N GLU A 2 -4.67 6.15 28.94
CA GLU A 2 -3.50 5.27 29.00
C GLU A 2 -2.19 6.08 28.97
N SER A 3 -1.17 5.62 29.67
CA SER A 3 0.16 6.24 29.62
C SER A 3 0.71 6.19 28.17
N LYS A 4 1.28 7.29 27.69
CA LYS A 4 1.85 7.42 26.33
C LYS A 4 2.80 6.25 26.00
N ARG A 5 3.54 5.75 26.97
CA ARG A 5 4.41 4.59 26.82
C ARG A 5 3.64 3.30 26.54
N LYS A 6 2.49 3.08 27.20
CA LYS A 6 1.63 1.92 26.96
C LYS A 6 1.00 1.97 25.56
N VAL A 7 0.56 3.15 25.12
CA VAL A 7 0.03 3.34 23.75
C VAL A 7 1.09 2.99 22.71
N LEU A 8 2.33 3.47 22.86
CA LEU A 8 3.43 3.16 21.92
C LEU A 8 3.78 1.67 21.90
N GLN A 9 3.79 1.00 23.05
CA GLN A 9 4.05 -0.45 23.12
C GLN A 9 2.94 -1.25 22.43
N LYS A 10 1.67 -0.94 22.71
CA LYS A 10 0.53 -1.58 22.04
C LYS A 10 0.51 -1.30 20.55
N LEU A 11 0.83 -0.07 20.14
CA LEU A 11 0.94 0.33 18.73
C LEU A 11 2.01 -0.50 18.01
N PHE A 12 3.21 -0.61 18.59
CA PHE A 12 4.30 -1.41 18.06
C PHE A 12 3.90 -2.88 17.89
N LEU A 13 3.37 -3.49 18.94
CA LEU A 13 2.95 -4.89 18.90
C LEU A 13 1.81 -5.13 17.90
N SER A 14 0.89 -4.18 17.79
CA SER A 14 -0.22 -4.27 16.83
C SER A 14 0.26 -4.17 15.39
N THR A 15 1.12 -3.21 15.07
CA THR A 15 1.66 -3.05 13.72
C THR A 15 2.55 -4.23 13.33
N LEU A 16 3.32 -4.77 14.27
CA LEU A 16 4.13 -5.98 14.08
C LEU A 16 3.22 -7.19 13.79
N TYR A 17 2.20 -7.40 14.60
CA TYR A 17 1.25 -8.49 14.42
C TYR A 17 0.50 -8.37 13.08
N LEU A 18 -0.03 -7.18 12.78
CA LEU A 18 -0.75 -6.92 11.54
C LEU A 18 0.13 -7.18 10.31
N SER A 19 1.38 -6.75 10.34
CA SER A 19 2.32 -6.97 9.25
C SER A 19 2.72 -8.44 9.10
N ALA A 20 2.88 -9.17 10.20
CA ALA A 20 3.26 -10.59 10.18
C ALA A 20 2.15 -11.49 9.64
N PHE A 21 0.89 -11.17 9.92
CA PHE A 21 -0.26 -12.03 9.64
C PHE A 21 -1.20 -11.51 8.55
N THR A 22 -0.82 -10.44 7.86
CA THR A 22 -1.63 -9.95 6.73
C THR A 22 -1.17 -10.61 5.43
N PHE A 23 -2.01 -11.49 4.92
CA PHE A 23 -1.87 -12.10 3.60
C PHE A 23 -3.07 -11.70 2.73
N GLY A 24 -2.87 -11.47 1.44
CA GLY A 24 -3.98 -11.28 0.50
C GLY A 24 -4.29 -9.83 0.11
N GLY A 25 -3.43 -8.85 0.42
CA GLY A 25 -3.51 -7.51 -0.13
C GLY A 25 -4.07 -6.42 0.80
N GLY A 26 -4.15 -5.19 0.28
CA GLY A 26 -4.37 -3.98 1.07
C GLY A 26 -5.71 -3.92 1.82
N TYR A 27 -6.77 -4.53 1.30
CA TYR A 27 -8.08 -4.51 1.97
C TYR A 27 -8.12 -5.34 3.26
N VAL A 28 -7.39 -6.45 3.30
CA VAL A 28 -7.33 -7.32 4.48
C VAL A 28 -6.70 -6.57 5.65
N ILE A 29 -5.61 -5.84 5.41
CA ILE A 29 -4.95 -5.09 6.48
C ILE A 29 -5.83 -3.95 7.00
N VAL A 30 -6.59 -3.28 6.13
CA VAL A 30 -7.55 -2.24 6.52
C VAL A 30 -8.58 -2.80 7.50
N THR A 31 -9.17 -3.96 7.16
CA THR A 31 -10.14 -4.63 8.04
C THR A 31 -9.52 -5.02 9.39
N LEU A 32 -8.29 -5.52 9.38
CA LEU A 32 -7.58 -5.89 10.61
C LEU A 32 -7.20 -4.66 11.44
N MET A 33 -6.81 -3.54 10.80
CA MET A 33 -6.55 -2.27 11.49
C MET A 33 -7.81 -1.72 12.13
N LYS A 34 -8.95 -1.73 11.41
CA LYS A 34 -10.26 -1.35 11.98
C LYS A 34 -10.57 -2.21 13.21
N LYS A 35 -10.51 -3.53 13.08
CA LYS A 35 -10.75 -4.45 14.20
C LYS A 35 -9.86 -4.13 15.39
N LYS A 36 -8.57 -3.82 15.17
CA LYS A 36 -7.61 -3.59 16.26
C LYS A 36 -7.76 -2.22 16.91
N PHE A 37 -7.86 -1.15 16.14
CA PHE A 37 -7.80 0.22 16.64
C PHE A 37 -9.17 0.83 16.93
N VAL A 38 -10.22 0.38 16.22
CA VAL A 38 -11.60 0.83 16.46
C VAL A 38 -12.31 -0.12 17.43
N ASP A 39 -12.42 -1.41 17.08
CA ASP A 39 -13.29 -2.33 17.80
C ASP A 39 -12.65 -2.83 19.11
N GLU A 40 -11.33 -3.09 19.16
CA GLU A 40 -10.67 -3.67 20.33
C GLU A 40 -10.12 -2.59 21.29
N TYR A 41 -9.40 -1.60 20.75
CA TYR A 41 -8.77 -0.57 21.58
C TYR A 41 -9.62 0.66 21.78
N HIS A 42 -10.63 0.89 20.93
CA HIS A 42 -11.46 2.11 20.91
C HIS A 42 -10.65 3.41 20.90
N TRP A 43 -9.52 3.40 20.18
CA TRP A 43 -8.63 4.55 20.07
C TRP A 43 -8.99 5.50 18.94
N ILE A 44 -9.71 4.99 17.95
CA ILE A 44 -10.09 5.69 16.73
C ILE A 44 -11.55 5.41 16.46
N GLU A 45 -12.32 6.42 16.08
CA GLU A 45 -13.71 6.26 15.65
C GLU A 45 -13.79 5.64 14.25
N GLU A 46 -14.90 4.97 13.95
CA GLU A 46 -15.07 4.26 12.67
C GLU A 46 -14.95 5.19 11.46
N ASN A 47 -15.62 6.34 11.49
CA ASN A 47 -15.55 7.33 10.40
C ASN A 47 -14.13 7.87 10.22
N GLU A 48 -13.46 8.16 11.33
CA GLU A 48 -12.07 8.61 11.30
C GLU A 48 -11.13 7.55 10.73
N MET A 49 -11.35 6.28 11.07
CA MET A 49 -10.56 5.18 10.49
C MET A 49 -10.74 5.09 8.97
N LEU A 50 -11.95 5.35 8.46
CA LEU A 50 -12.20 5.39 7.01
C LEU A 50 -11.41 6.52 6.33
N ASP A 51 -11.36 7.70 6.93
CA ASP A 51 -10.57 8.83 6.43
C ASP A 51 -9.06 8.51 6.42
N LEU A 52 -8.55 7.91 7.52
CA LEU A 52 -7.16 7.49 7.61
C LEU A 52 -6.80 6.45 6.53
N VAL A 53 -7.70 5.52 6.26
CA VAL A 53 -7.55 4.53 5.19
C VAL A 53 -7.53 5.19 3.81
N ALA A 54 -8.42 6.15 3.56
CA ALA A 54 -8.44 6.89 2.30
C ALA A 54 -7.11 7.63 2.05
N ILE A 55 -6.54 8.26 3.09
CA ILE A 55 -5.23 8.90 3.04
C ILE A 55 -4.13 7.85 2.75
N ALA A 56 -4.15 6.72 3.45
CA ALA A 56 -3.17 5.66 3.24
C ALA A 56 -3.21 5.07 1.82
N GLN A 57 -4.41 4.93 1.24
CA GLN A 57 -4.60 4.45 -0.13
C GLN A 57 -4.21 5.47 -1.19
N SER A 58 -4.34 6.76 -0.92
CA SER A 58 -3.94 7.83 -1.84
C SER A 58 -2.43 8.03 -1.90
N SER A 59 -1.70 7.49 -0.94
CA SER A 59 -0.24 7.61 -0.86
C SER A 59 0.44 6.47 -1.63
N PRO A 60 1.50 6.73 -2.42
CA PRO A 60 2.23 5.68 -3.11
C PRO A 60 2.93 4.75 -2.11
N GLY A 61 2.84 3.44 -2.34
CA GLY A 61 3.50 2.43 -1.49
C GLY A 61 2.55 1.40 -0.89
N PRO A 62 3.09 0.47 -0.07
CA PRO A 62 2.29 -0.56 0.57
C PRO A 62 1.26 0.02 1.54
N ILE A 63 -0.01 -0.30 1.36
CA ILE A 63 -1.12 0.19 2.22
C ILE A 63 -0.87 -0.15 3.69
N ALA A 64 -0.23 -1.27 3.97
CA ALA A 64 0.15 -1.68 5.31
C ALA A 64 1.05 -0.66 6.02
N VAL A 65 2.08 -0.19 5.31
CA VAL A 65 3.03 0.79 5.83
C VAL A 65 2.37 2.17 5.91
N ASN A 66 1.69 2.59 4.84
CA ASN A 66 1.00 3.88 4.81
C ASN A 66 -0.06 3.97 5.90
N GLY A 67 -0.88 2.93 6.08
CA GLY A 67 -1.88 2.86 7.15
C GLY A 67 -1.25 2.91 8.55
N ALA A 68 -0.16 2.17 8.77
CA ALA A 68 0.57 2.21 10.04
C ALA A 68 1.15 3.61 10.33
N ILE A 69 1.65 4.31 9.31
CA ILE A 69 2.13 5.70 9.42
C ILE A 69 1.01 6.63 9.88
N VAL A 70 -0.12 6.59 9.18
CA VAL A 70 -1.24 7.52 9.42
C VAL A 70 -1.86 7.28 10.80
N VAL A 71 -2.10 6.01 11.16
CA VAL A 71 -2.58 5.61 12.50
C VAL A 71 -1.56 5.97 13.57
N GLY A 72 -0.27 5.70 13.35
CA GLY A 72 0.80 6.04 14.27
C GLY A 72 0.89 7.54 14.54
N TYR A 73 0.76 8.36 13.49
CA TYR A 73 0.73 9.82 13.61
C TYR A 73 -0.47 10.30 14.42
N LYS A 74 -1.65 9.77 14.15
CA LYS A 74 -2.88 10.08 14.89
C LYS A 74 -2.76 9.79 16.38
N LEU A 75 -2.20 8.64 16.73
CA LEU A 75 -2.17 8.16 18.13
C LEU A 75 -1.04 8.79 18.98
N ALA A 76 0.13 9.04 18.38
CA ALA A 76 1.32 9.50 19.13
C ALA A 76 2.23 10.48 18.37
N GLY A 77 1.76 11.08 17.28
CA GLY A 77 2.53 12.03 16.47
C GLY A 77 3.73 11.37 15.79
N MET A 78 4.81 12.13 15.59
CA MET A 78 6.01 11.62 14.90
C MET A 78 6.67 10.41 15.58
N ILE A 79 6.60 10.31 16.91
CA ILE A 79 7.09 9.14 17.64
C ILE A 79 6.25 7.91 17.31
N GLY A 80 4.92 8.08 17.20
CA GLY A 80 4.02 7.01 16.75
C GLY A 80 4.33 6.55 15.33
N VAL A 81 4.64 7.46 14.41
CA VAL A 81 5.06 7.13 13.04
C VAL A 81 6.31 6.24 13.05
N LEU A 82 7.36 6.64 13.76
CA LEU A 82 8.62 5.86 13.83
C LEU A 82 8.37 4.45 14.40
N VAL A 83 7.61 4.37 15.49
CA VAL A 83 7.29 3.09 16.15
C VAL A 83 6.47 2.19 15.23
N SER A 84 5.48 2.74 14.54
CA SER A 84 4.64 2.00 13.59
C SER A 84 5.43 1.49 12.37
N ILE A 85 6.30 2.32 11.80
CA ILE A 85 7.15 1.93 10.67
C ILE A 85 8.05 0.76 11.07
N ILE A 86 8.74 0.88 12.21
CA ILE A 86 9.65 -0.18 12.69
C ILE A 86 8.85 -1.47 12.92
N GLY A 87 7.69 -1.40 13.60
CA GLY A 87 6.84 -2.57 13.84
C GLY A 87 6.35 -3.23 12.55
N THR A 88 6.04 -2.43 11.53
CA THR A 88 5.54 -2.96 10.24
C THR A 88 6.65 -3.56 9.38
N ILE A 89 7.88 -3.04 9.44
CA ILE A 89 8.99 -3.50 8.60
C ILE A 89 9.68 -4.75 9.15
N ILE A 90 9.73 -4.91 10.46
CA ILE A 90 10.45 -6.02 11.09
C ILE A 90 10.01 -7.41 10.58
N PRO A 91 8.71 -7.77 10.55
CA PRO A 91 8.31 -9.12 10.13
C PRO A 91 8.73 -9.48 8.71
N PRO A 92 8.40 -8.69 7.66
CA PRO A 92 8.81 -9.02 6.31
C PRO A 92 10.33 -9.01 6.14
N PHE A 93 11.04 -8.10 6.83
CA PHE A 93 12.50 -8.06 6.80
C PHE A 93 13.12 -9.34 7.39
N LEU A 94 12.64 -9.79 8.55
CA LEU A 94 13.12 -11.02 9.16
C LEU A 94 12.81 -12.26 8.30
N ILE A 95 11.60 -12.34 7.76
CA ILE A 95 11.21 -13.47 6.89
C ILE A 95 12.10 -13.55 5.66
N ILE A 96 12.31 -12.41 4.97
CA ILE A 96 13.17 -12.36 3.79
C ILE A 96 14.63 -12.67 4.15
N SER A 97 15.12 -12.17 5.29
CA SER A 97 16.48 -12.43 5.75
C SER A 97 16.72 -13.92 6.01
N VAL A 98 15.79 -14.57 6.71
CA VAL A 98 15.87 -16.02 6.97
C VAL A 98 15.81 -16.82 5.67
N ILE A 99 14.87 -16.50 4.77
CA ILE A 99 14.76 -17.13 3.47
C ILE A 99 16.03 -16.93 2.65
N SER A 100 16.63 -15.75 2.68
CA SER A 100 17.87 -15.44 1.95
C SER A 100 19.04 -16.33 2.38
N VAL A 101 19.19 -16.58 3.68
CA VAL A 101 20.25 -17.47 4.20
C VAL A 101 20.02 -18.91 3.77
N CYS A 102 18.78 -19.36 3.77
CA CYS A 102 18.42 -20.72 3.38
C CYS A 102 18.26 -20.90 1.86
N TYR A 103 18.27 -19.81 1.09
CA TYR A 103 17.91 -19.81 -0.33
C TYR A 103 18.76 -20.76 -1.18
N GLN A 104 20.07 -20.82 -0.95
CA GLN A 104 20.96 -21.72 -1.68
C GLN A 104 20.63 -23.20 -1.44
N ALA A 105 20.27 -23.58 -0.21
CA ALA A 105 19.87 -24.95 0.13
C ALA A 105 18.49 -25.31 -0.46
N PHE A 106 17.62 -24.33 -0.64
CA PHE A 106 16.29 -24.54 -1.22
C PHE A 106 16.28 -24.52 -2.74
N ARG A 107 17.11 -23.68 -3.36
CA ARG A 107 17.14 -23.47 -4.80
C ARG A 107 17.43 -24.73 -5.59
N ASP A 108 18.33 -25.60 -5.07
CA ASP A 108 18.77 -26.82 -5.75
C ASP A 108 17.80 -27.99 -5.53
N ASN A 109 16.76 -27.83 -4.73
CA ASN A 109 15.75 -28.85 -4.51
C ASN A 109 14.62 -28.72 -5.55
N PHE A 110 14.40 -29.79 -6.33
CA PHE A 110 13.40 -29.82 -7.40
C PHE A 110 11.98 -29.39 -6.93
N PHE A 111 11.53 -29.93 -5.78
CA PHE A 111 10.19 -29.61 -5.27
C PHE A 111 10.05 -28.14 -4.89
N VAL A 112 11.09 -27.54 -4.30
CA VAL A 112 11.09 -26.14 -3.90
C VAL A 112 11.12 -25.24 -5.13
N SER A 113 11.90 -25.58 -6.16
CA SER A 113 11.93 -24.86 -7.42
C SER A 113 10.54 -24.82 -8.08
N GLN A 114 9.85 -25.95 -8.15
CA GLN A 114 8.50 -26.03 -8.71
C GLN A 114 7.48 -25.22 -7.89
N MET A 115 7.60 -25.23 -6.57
CA MET A 115 6.75 -24.42 -5.70
C MET A 115 7.00 -22.93 -5.89
N LEU A 116 8.26 -22.49 -6.02
CA LEU A 116 8.62 -21.09 -6.29
C LEU A 116 8.09 -20.62 -7.65
N GLU A 117 8.16 -21.46 -8.69
CA GLU A 117 7.57 -21.14 -10.00
C GLU A 117 6.05 -20.96 -9.91
N GLY A 118 5.36 -21.83 -9.17
CA GLY A 118 3.93 -21.70 -8.91
C GLY A 118 3.59 -20.40 -8.13
N MET A 119 4.41 -20.04 -7.15
CA MET A 119 4.26 -18.81 -6.40
C MET A 119 4.48 -17.57 -7.29
N GLN A 120 5.47 -17.58 -8.19
CA GLN A 120 5.70 -16.51 -9.16
C GLN A 120 4.51 -16.31 -10.10
N ALA A 121 3.93 -17.41 -10.60
CA ALA A 121 2.72 -17.37 -11.40
C ALA A 121 1.54 -16.76 -10.63
N GLY A 122 1.38 -17.13 -9.34
CA GLY A 122 0.38 -16.54 -8.44
C GLY A 122 0.56 -15.03 -8.24
N VAL A 123 1.80 -14.58 -8.03
CA VAL A 123 2.10 -13.13 -7.93
C VAL A 123 1.77 -12.42 -9.24
N GLY A 124 2.10 -13.01 -10.40
CA GLY A 124 1.73 -12.48 -11.71
C GLY A 124 0.21 -12.31 -11.86
N ALA A 125 -0.56 -13.30 -11.42
CA ALA A 125 -2.02 -13.24 -11.45
C ALA A 125 -2.59 -12.13 -10.54
N VAL A 126 -2.02 -11.93 -9.35
CA VAL A 126 -2.41 -10.85 -8.43
C VAL A 126 -2.11 -9.48 -9.07
N ILE A 127 -0.93 -9.30 -9.66
CA ILE A 127 -0.57 -8.05 -10.35
C ILE A 127 -1.54 -7.76 -11.48
N ALA A 128 -1.88 -8.77 -12.29
CA ALA A 128 -2.83 -8.64 -13.37
C ALA A 128 -4.23 -8.26 -12.87
N SER A 129 -4.70 -8.89 -11.79
CA SER A 129 -6.00 -8.58 -11.17
C SER A 129 -6.06 -7.15 -10.66
N VAL A 130 -5.04 -6.70 -9.91
CA VAL A 130 -4.97 -5.32 -9.39
C VAL A 130 -4.90 -4.31 -10.54
N THR A 131 -4.11 -4.59 -11.56
CA THR A 131 -4.01 -3.72 -12.75
C THR A 131 -5.36 -3.61 -13.47
N TYR A 132 -6.09 -4.72 -13.61
CA TYR A 132 -7.42 -4.74 -14.18
C TYR A 132 -8.42 -3.93 -13.34
N GLU A 133 -8.43 -4.11 -12.02
CA GLU A 133 -9.32 -3.37 -11.11
C GLU A 133 -9.07 -1.87 -11.18
N MET A 134 -7.79 -1.45 -11.14
CA MET A 134 -7.43 -0.03 -11.25
C MET A 134 -7.81 0.54 -12.63
N GLY A 135 -7.55 -0.19 -13.70
CA GLY A 135 -7.95 0.19 -15.06
C GLY A 135 -9.46 0.30 -15.22
N ALA A 136 -10.21 -0.67 -14.69
CA ALA A 136 -11.68 -0.65 -14.69
C ALA A 136 -12.25 0.55 -13.90
N GLY A 137 -11.58 0.96 -12.81
CA GLY A 137 -11.91 2.17 -12.05
C GLY A 137 -11.85 3.41 -12.94
N VAL A 138 -10.75 3.61 -13.65
CA VAL A 138 -10.55 4.75 -14.56
C VAL A 138 -11.59 4.75 -15.69
N VAL A 139 -11.92 3.58 -16.23
CA VAL A 139 -12.96 3.46 -17.30
C VAL A 139 -14.35 3.83 -16.77
N LYS A 140 -14.67 3.47 -15.53
CA LYS A 140 -15.98 3.80 -14.90
C LYS A 140 -16.18 5.30 -14.69
N GLU A 141 -15.12 6.07 -14.48
CA GLU A 141 -15.18 7.53 -14.34
C GLU A 141 -15.59 8.24 -15.64
N LYS A 142 -15.60 7.54 -16.80
CA LYS A 142 -15.98 8.04 -18.14
C LYS A 142 -15.22 9.30 -18.56
N ASP A 143 -14.09 9.59 -17.91
CA ASP A 143 -13.26 10.72 -18.27
C ASP A 143 -12.32 10.35 -19.43
N LYS A 144 -12.61 10.94 -20.59
CA LYS A 144 -11.85 10.67 -21.83
C LYS A 144 -10.37 11.00 -21.71
N LEU A 145 -10.00 12.00 -20.90
CA LEU A 145 -8.62 12.39 -20.70
C LEU A 145 -7.87 11.35 -19.83
N SER A 146 -8.47 10.91 -18.76
CA SER A 146 -7.90 9.87 -17.88
C SER A 146 -7.71 8.56 -18.64
N LEU A 147 -8.67 8.20 -19.52
CA LEU A 147 -8.55 7.03 -20.38
C LEU A 147 -7.42 7.18 -21.41
N ALA A 148 -7.30 8.35 -22.03
CA ALA A 148 -6.21 8.62 -22.97
C ALA A 148 -4.83 8.57 -22.30
N ILE A 149 -4.72 9.08 -21.07
CA ILE A 149 -3.49 8.99 -20.27
C ILE A 149 -3.16 7.54 -19.93
N LEU A 150 -4.16 6.74 -19.53
CA LEU A 150 -3.98 5.31 -19.22
C LEU A 150 -3.43 4.55 -20.42
N VAL A 151 -4.09 4.70 -21.59
CA VAL A 151 -3.66 4.03 -22.82
C VAL A 151 -2.29 4.54 -23.29
N GLY A 152 -2.06 5.85 -23.23
CA GLY A 152 -0.78 6.46 -23.60
C GLY A 152 0.37 6.01 -22.70
N ALA A 153 0.16 5.95 -21.38
CA ALA A 153 1.15 5.46 -20.42
C ALA A 153 1.48 3.98 -20.64
N PHE A 154 0.46 3.16 -20.90
CA PHE A 154 0.64 1.75 -21.22
C PHE A 154 1.45 1.56 -22.52
N ALA A 155 1.08 2.27 -23.59
CA ALA A 155 1.81 2.22 -24.85
C ALA A 155 3.25 2.70 -24.69
N ALA A 156 3.50 3.77 -23.96
CA ALA A 156 4.84 4.30 -23.70
C ALA A 156 5.71 3.28 -22.95
N ALA A 157 5.16 2.59 -21.96
CA ALA A 157 5.89 1.58 -21.21
C ALA A 157 6.16 0.31 -22.04
N CYS A 158 5.13 -0.21 -22.74
CA CYS A 158 5.23 -1.50 -23.43
C CYS A 158 5.93 -1.44 -24.80
N PHE A 159 5.64 -0.40 -25.60
CA PHE A 159 6.17 -0.33 -26.98
C PHE A 159 7.43 0.51 -27.10
N PHE A 160 7.56 1.56 -26.30
CA PHE A 160 8.71 2.46 -26.38
C PHE A 160 9.75 2.21 -25.30
N GLY A 161 9.49 1.31 -24.34
CA GLY A 161 10.43 0.99 -23.27
C GLY A 161 10.82 2.18 -22.39
N ILE A 162 9.97 3.21 -22.33
CA ILE A 162 10.25 4.43 -21.55
C ILE A 162 10.27 4.07 -20.06
N ASN A 163 11.27 4.55 -19.35
CA ASN A 163 11.39 4.33 -17.92
C ASN A 163 10.12 4.85 -17.18
N VAL A 164 9.53 3.99 -16.37
CA VAL A 164 8.28 4.24 -15.62
C VAL A 164 8.34 5.54 -14.80
N ILE A 165 9.54 5.92 -14.30
CA ILE A 165 9.74 7.17 -13.54
C ILE A 165 9.31 8.39 -14.35
N TYR A 166 9.72 8.47 -15.64
CA TYR A 166 9.33 9.58 -16.50
C TYR A 166 7.83 9.59 -16.80
N ILE A 167 7.23 8.41 -16.99
CA ILE A 167 5.79 8.28 -17.22
C ILE A 167 5.02 8.81 -16.01
N VAL A 168 5.41 8.40 -14.80
CA VAL A 168 4.79 8.86 -13.55
C VAL A 168 4.91 10.37 -13.38
N LEU A 169 6.09 10.95 -13.63
CA LEU A 169 6.31 12.39 -13.52
C LEU A 169 5.45 13.18 -14.52
N VAL A 170 5.38 12.72 -15.77
CA VAL A 170 4.55 13.36 -16.81
C VAL A 170 3.07 13.27 -16.48
N CYS A 171 2.57 12.09 -16.10
CA CYS A 171 1.18 11.90 -15.70
C CYS A 171 0.83 12.73 -14.46
N GLY A 172 1.74 12.80 -13.48
CA GLY A 172 1.59 13.64 -12.29
C GLY A 172 1.53 15.13 -12.62
N ALA A 173 2.40 15.61 -13.52
CA ALA A 173 2.38 17.00 -14.00
C ALA A 173 1.07 17.33 -14.72
N ILE A 174 0.57 16.45 -15.58
CA ILE A 174 -0.72 16.62 -16.27
C ILE A 174 -1.88 16.68 -15.26
N GLY A 175 -1.88 15.79 -14.27
CA GLY A 175 -2.88 15.77 -13.20
C GLY A 175 -2.88 17.05 -12.36
N ALA A 176 -1.69 17.53 -11.96
CA ALA A 176 -1.53 18.77 -11.22
C ALA A 176 -2.01 19.99 -12.01
N LEU A 177 -1.63 20.09 -13.28
CA LEU A 177 -2.09 21.17 -14.18
C LEU A 177 -3.62 21.16 -14.31
N ARG A 178 -4.22 20.00 -14.48
CA ARG A 178 -5.67 19.85 -14.58
C ARG A 178 -6.37 20.34 -13.31
N THR A 179 -5.89 19.95 -12.14
CA THR A 179 -6.47 20.35 -10.85
C THR A 179 -6.38 21.88 -10.64
N VAL A 180 -5.25 22.48 -10.98
CA VAL A 180 -5.05 23.94 -10.90
C VAL A 180 -5.97 24.69 -11.87
N LEU A 181 -6.12 24.18 -13.10
CA LEU A 181 -7.00 24.78 -14.10
C LEU A 181 -8.48 24.66 -13.73
N ALA A 182 -8.90 23.50 -13.19
CA ALA A 182 -10.27 23.30 -12.70
C ALA A 182 -10.60 24.27 -11.56
N LYS A 183 -9.71 24.39 -10.57
CA LYS A 183 -9.89 25.33 -9.44
C LYS A 183 -9.99 26.80 -9.88
N ARG A 184 -9.29 27.20 -10.95
CA ARG A 184 -9.42 28.54 -11.52
C ARG A 184 -10.73 28.76 -12.26
N ARG A 185 -11.37 27.71 -12.76
CA ARG A 185 -12.62 27.78 -13.49
C ARG A 185 -13.82 27.90 -12.53
N ASP A 186 -13.74 27.23 -11.37
CA ASP A 186 -14.77 27.30 -10.33
C ASP A 186 -14.68 28.60 -9.49
N ALA A 187 -13.60 29.34 -9.60
CA ALA A 187 -13.37 30.62 -8.91
C ALA A 187 -13.77 31.87 -9.76
N LYS A 188 -14.33 31.64 -10.98
CA LYS A 188 -14.91 32.68 -11.85
C LYS A 188 -16.40 32.47 -12.00
#